data_8a679d7f89116595ea29c1d9771d5907
#
_entry.id   8a679d7f89116595ea29c1d9771d5907
#
_cell.length_a   1.000
_cell.length_b   1.000
_cell.length_c   1.000
_cell.angle_alpha   90.00
_cell.angle_beta   90.00
_cell.angle_gamma   90.00
#
_symmetry.space_group_name_H-M   'P 1'
#
loop_
_entity.id
_entity.type
_entity.pdbx_description
1 polymer ?
#
loop_
_entity_poly.entity_id
_entity_poly.type
_entity_poly.pdbx_seq_one_letter_code
_entity_poly.pdbx_strand_id
1 'polypeptide(L)'
;TQYSDAALSMNWEIDVFGSIRNRVKAQKENFAASKEDYNAVMVSLCAQVASAYINLRELQQEVEVVKKNCLSQQAVVKITEKRYETGLVSKLDVAQALSVYYDTKASLPMLEAGIIQYTNALGVLMGLYPWDVREIMETRKPLPEYIETIGIGIPANLLLRRPDIREAERLVNARAASLGASK
;
A
#
# COMPACT_ATOMS: atom_id res chain seq x y z
N THR A 1 45.49 -9.47 -49.46
CA THR A 1 44.10 -9.61 -49.98
C THR A 1 43.18 -9.94 -48.83
N GLN A 2 42.32 -8.98 -48.51
CA GLN A 2 41.30 -9.12 -47.43
C GLN A 2 40.02 -9.59 -48.11
N TYR A 3 39.57 -10.78 -47.77
CA TYR A 3 38.29 -11.32 -48.23
C TYR A 3 37.23 -11.06 -47.15
N SER A 4 36.10 -10.49 -47.53
CA SER A 4 34.92 -10.32 -46.68
C SER A 4 33.79 -11.14 -47.29
N ASP A 5 33.39 -12.21 -46.61
CA ASP A 5 32.23 -12.99 -47.00
C ASP A 5 30.98 -12.55 -46.21
N ALA A 6 29.92 -12.20 -46.89
CA ALA A 6 28.60 -11.98 -46.34
C ALA A 6 27.65 -13.04 -46.88
N ALA A 7 27.17 -13.95 -46.02
CA ALA A 7 26.22 -14.98 -46.40
C ALA A 7 24.85 -14.72 -45.76
N LEU A 8 23.79 -14.71 -46.57
CA LEU A 8 22.40 -14.70 -46.11
C LEU A 8 21.85 -16.12 -46.25
N SER A 9 21.56 -16.77 -45.11
CA SER A 9 20.92 -18.09 -45.11
C SER A 9 19.47 -17.96 -44.70
N MET A 10 18.55 -18.53 -45.48
CA MET A 10 17.13 -18.60 -45.19
C MET A 10 16.74 -20.07 -45.00
N ASN A 11 16.26 -20.42 -43.81
CA ASN A 11 15.77 -21.75 -43.50
C ASN A 11 14.26 -21.69 -43.23
N TRP A 12 13.47 -22.45 -43.95
CA TRP A 12 12.03 -22.53 -43.77
C TRP A 12 11.59 -23.96 -43.55
N GLU A 13 10.85 -24.18 -42.47
CA GLU A 13 10.31 -25.48 -42.07
C GLU A 13 8.78 -25.49 -42.21
N ILE A 14 8.23 -26.47 -42.92
CA ILE A 14 6.79 -26.61 -43.10
C ILE A 14 6.18 -27.16 -41.81
N ASP A 15 5.29 -26.39 -41.14
CA ASP A 15 4.62 -26.76 -39.91
C ASP A 15 3.45 -27.75 -40.14
N VAL A 16 3.76 -28.97 -40.59
CA VAL A 16 2.76 -29.98 -40.95
C VAL A 16 1.95 -30.44 -39.72
N PHE A 17 2.60 -30.59 -38.57
CA PHE A 17 1.99 -31.05 -37.32
C PHE A 17 1.59 -29.92 -36.41
N GLY A 18 1.76 -28.67 -36.77
CA GLY A 18 1.32 -27.54 -35.99
C GLY A 18 2.19 -27.19 -34.77
N SER A 19 3.44 -27.71 -34.72
CA SER A 19 4.36 -27.44 -33.60
C SER A 19 4.67 -25.95 -33.46
N ILE A 20 4.96 -25.27 -34.57
CA ILE A 20 5.27 -23.83 -34.56
C ILE A 20 4.02 -23.04 -34.17
N ARG A 21 2.84 -23.37 -34.71
CA ARG A 21 1.57 -22.74 -34.33
C ARG A 21 1.25 -22.91 -32.86
N ASN A 22 1.49 -24.08 -32.29
CA ASN A 22 1.26 -24.36 -30.88
C ASN A 22 2.26 -23.60 -29.97
N ARG A 23 3.53 -23.48 -30.40
CA ARG A 23 4.51 -22.61 -29.71
C ARG A 23 4.10 -21.14 -29.72
N VAL A 24 3.63 -20.62 -30.85
CA VAL A 24 3.11 -19.25 -30.94
C VAL A 24 1.90 -19.07 -30.04
N LYS A 25 0.97 -20.06 -30.01
CA LYS A 25 -0.17 -20.03 -29.10
C LYS A 25 0.26 -20.02 -27.62
N ALA A 26 1.21 -20.87 -27.25
CA ALA A 26 1.75 -20.91 -25.89
C ALA A 26 2.37 -19.56 -25.50
N GLN A 27 3.13 -18.92 -26.38
CA GLN A 27 3.72 -17.61 -26.11
C GLN A 27 2.67 -16.48 -26.01
N LYS A 28 1.60 -16.55 -26.82
CA LYS A 28 0.48 -15.59 -26.69
C LYS A 28 -0.22 -15.72 -25.35
N GLU A 29 -0.45 -16.94 -24.86
CA GLU A 29 -1.04 -17.14 -23.53
C GLU A 29 -0.09 -16.74 -22.40
N ASN A 30 1.22 -16.96 -22.52
CA ASN A 30 2.22 -16.45 -21.57
C ASN A 30 2.21 -14.91 -21.53
N PHE A 31 2.12 -14.25 -22.68
CA PHE A 31 1.99 -12.78 -22.74
C PHE A 31 0.67 -12.31 -22.10
N ALA A 32 -0.44 -13.03 -22.32
CA ALA A 32 -1.70 -12.71 -21.68
C ALA A 32 -1.63 -12.93 -20.15
N ALA A 33 -0.90 -13.96 -19.67
CA ALA A 33 -0.66 -14.19 -18.26
C ALA A 33 0.15 -13.04 -17.62
N SER A 34 1.23 -12.60 -18.24
CA SER A 34 2.02 -11.47 -17.71
C SER A 34 1.24 -10.14 -17.68
N LYS A 35 0.24 -9.97 -18.54
CA LYS A 35 -0.68 -8.83 -18.46
C LYS A 35 -1.59 -8.92 -17.23
N GLU A 36 -2.07 -10.10 -16.89
CA GLU A 36 -2.89 -10.30 -15.67
C GLU A 36 -2.04 -10.22 -14.40
N ASP A 37 -0.79 -10.68 -14.43
CA ASP A 37 0.19 -10.47 -13.34
C ASP A 37 0.40 -8.97 -13.08
N TYR A 38 0.62 -8.17 -14.13
CA TYR A 38 0.66 -6.71 -13.98
C TYR A 38 -0.61 -6.16 -13.31
N ASN A 39 -1.78 -6.63 -13.69
CA ASN A 39 -3.04 -6.20 -13.07
C ASN A 39 -3.10 -6.61 -11.57
N ALA A 40 -2.60 -7.80 -11.21
CA ALA A 40 -2.53 -8.27 -9.83
C ALA A 40 -1.60 -7.39 -8.98
N VAL A 41 -0.42 -7.05 -9.51
CA VAL A 41 0.52 -6.12 -8.87
C VAL A 41 -0.12 -4.75 -8.67
N MET A 42 -0.84 -4.22 -9.68
CA MET A 42 -1.52 -2.93 -9.58
C MET A 42 -2.62 -2.93 -8.50
N VAL A 43 -3.40 -3.99 -8.38
CA VAL A 43 -4.40 -4.13 -7.31
C VAL A 43 -3.73 -4.12 -5.93
N SER A 44 -2.64 -4.88 -5.78
CA SER A 44 -1.86 -4.90 -4.55
C SER A 44 -1.26 -3.54 -4.21
N LEU A 45 -0.69 -2.84 -5.20
CA LEU A 45 -0.12 -1.51 -5.03
C LEU A 45 -1.19 -0.49 -4.59
N CYS A 46 -2.34 -0.48 -5.24
CA CYS A 46 -3.45 0.39 -4.86
C CYS A 46 -3.92 0.13 -3.42
N ALA A 47 -4.00 -1.15 -3.00
CA ALA A 47 -4.36 -1.50 -1.63
C ALA A 47 -3.31 -1.02 -0.61
N GLN A 48 -2.02 -1.14 -0.93
CA GLN A 48 -0.93 -0.65 -0.07
C GLN A 48 -0.95 0.88 0.06
N VAL A 49 -1.16 1.61 -1.05
CA VAL A 49 -1.29 3.07 -1.03
C VAL A 49 -2.49 3.48 -0.19
N ALA A 50 -3.64 2.84 -0.37
CA ALA A 50 -4.85 3.14 0.42
C ALA A 50 -4.63 2.89 1.91
N SER A 51 -4.02 1.77 2.28
CA SER A 51 -3.71 1.43 3.67
C SER A 51 -2.72 2.44 4.29
N ALA A 52 -1.65 2.76 3.58
CA ALA A 52 -0.66 3.73 4.05
C ALA A 52 -1.29 5.14 4.22
N TYR A 53 -2.19 5.52 3.32
CA TYR A 53 -2.91 6.79 3.41
C TYR A 53 -3.85 6.84 4.63
N ILE A 54 -4.62 5.78 4.86
CA ILE A 54 -5.53 5.70 6.01
C ILE A 54 -4.73 5.78 7.31
N ASN A 55 -3.67 5.01 7.46
CA ASN A 55 -2.81 5.02 8.64
C ASN A 55 -2.17 6.40 8.88
N LEU A 56 -1.74 7.08 7.80
CA LEU A 56 -1.24 8.46 7.91
C LEU A 56 -2.31 9.41 8.48
N ARG A 57 -3.54 9.34 7.97
CA ARG A 57 -4.65 10.20 8.43
C ARG A 57 -5.06 9.89 9.87
N GLU A 58 -5.05 8.61 10.26
CA GLU A 58 -5.28 8.17 11.64
C GLU A 58 -4.25 8.79 12.60
N LEU A 59 -2.96 8.65 12.31
CA LEU A 59 -1.91 9.24 13.14
C LEU A 59 -1.99 10.77 13.21
N GLN A 60 -2.34 11.45 12.12
CA GLN A 60 -2.56 12.89 12.12
C GLN A 60 -3.71 13.29 13.03
N GLN A 61 -4.79 12.51 13.05
CA GLN A 61 -5.92 12.74 13.93
C GLN A 61 -5.56 12.43 15.38
N GLU A 62 -4.81 11.36 15.63
CA GLU A 62 -4.35 10.98 16.96
C GLU A 62 -3.46 12.07 17.58
N VAL A 63 -2.51 12.63 16.84
CA VAL A 63 -1.69 13.78 17.28
C VAL A 63 -2.56 14.96 17.72
N GLU A 64 -3.65 15.25 17.02
CA GLU A 64 -4.59 16.31 17.40
C GLU A 64 -5.28 16.01 18.74
N VAL A 65 -5.75 14.78 18.91
CA VAL A 65 -6.41 14.33 20.15
C VAL A 65 -5.42 14.40 21.32
N VAL A 66 -4.21 13.88 21.13
CA VAL A 66 -3.18 13.90 22.19
C VAL A 66 -2.78 15.34 22.53
N LYS A 67 -2.64 16.23 21.56
CA LYS A 67 -2.38 17.66 21.83
C LYS A 67 -3.49 18.30 22.64
N LYS A 68 -4.76 18.03 22.34
CA LYS A 68 -5.91 18.51 23.13
C LYS A 68 -5.89 17.93 24.56
N ASN A 69 -5.58 16.65 24.69
CA ASN A 69 -5.47 16.00 26.00
C ASN A 69 -4.33 16.63 26.82
N CYS A 70 -3.17 16.91 26.24
CA CYS A 70 -2.08 17.60 26.90
C CYS A 70 -2.53 18.99 27.43
N LEU A 71 -3.29 19.77 26.65
CA LEU A 71 -3.81 21.05 27.11
C LEU A 71 -4.76 20.91 28.31
N SER A 72 -5.65 19.92 28.25
CA SER A 72 -6.59 19.63 29.35
C SER A 72 -5.85 19.20 30.61
N GLN A 73 -4.87 18.30 30.47
CA GLN A 73 -4.07 17.82 31.63
C GLN A 73 -3.18 18.93 32.21
N GLN A 74 -2.64 19.83 31.37
CA GLN A 74 -1.90 20.98 31.85
C GLN A 74 -2.78 21.91 32.68
N ALA A 75 -4.07 22.06 32.33
CA ALA A 75 -5.03 22.82 33.15
C ALA A 75 -5.29 22.13 34.50
N VAL A 76 -5.41 20.79 34.51
CA VAL A 76 -5.57 19.99 35.75
C VAL A 76 -4.32 20.16 36.61
N VAL A 77 -3.12 20.08 36.10
CA VAL A 77 -1.88 20.33 36.83
C VAL A 77 -1.92 21.69 37.52
N LYS A 78 -2.23 22.77 36.77
CA LYS A 78 -2.33 24.13 37.35
C LYS A 78 -3.36 24.26 38.49
N ILE A 79 -4.51 23.59 38.36
CA ILE A 79 -5.54 23.58 39.38
C ILE A 79 -5.06 22.83 40.63
N THR A 80 -4.40 21.68 40.44
CA THR A 80 -3.87 20.86 41.52
C THR A 80 -2.74 21.57 42.26
N GLU A 81 -1.86 22.26 41.58
CA GLU A 81 -0.81 23.10 42.17
C GLU A 81 -1.41 24.21 43.06
N LYS A 82 -2.42 24.93 42.56
CA LYS A 82 -3.10 25.96 43.36
C LYS A 82 -3.80 25.37 44.61
N ARG A 83 -4.39 24.17 44.49
CA ARG A 83 -5.00 23.49 45.65
C ARG A 83 -3.95 23.02 46.64
N TYR A 84 -2.77 22.66 46.19
CA TYR A 84 -1.66 22.33 47.07
C TYR A 84 -1.18 23.56 47.84
N GLU A 85 -1.02 24.72 47.15
CA GLU A 85 -0.66 25.99 47.79
C GLU A 85 -1.65 26.41 48.91
N THR A 86 -2.92 26.05 48.76
CA THR A 86 -3.97 26.30 49.77
C THR A 86 -4.11 25.18 50.81
N GLY A 87 -3.27 24.15 50.74
CA GLY A 87 -3.28 23.02 51.69
C GLY A 87 -4.43 22.03 51.49
N LEU A 88 -5.16 22.10 50.39
CA LEU A 88 -6.33 21.23 50.08
C LEU A 88 -5.96 19.85 49.52
N VAL A 89 -4.77 19.71 48.96
CA VAL A 89 -4.29 18.44 48.41
C VAL A 89 -2.81 18.21 48.77
N SER A 90 -2.34 16.99 48.63
CA SER A 90 -0.97 16.61 48.93
C SER A 90 0.00 16.88 47.78
N LYS A 91 1.30 16.92 48.11
CA LYS A 91 2.36 16.99 47.06
C LYS A 91 2.33 15.74 46.14
N LEU A 92 1.82 14.61 46.63
CA LEU A 92 1.65 13.40 45.85
C LEU A 92 0.64 13.60 44.74
N ASP A 93 -0.46 14.30 44.99
CA ASP A 93 -1.50 14.56 44.00
C ASP A 93 -0.94 15.43 42.86
N VAL A 94 -0.10 16.42 43.17
CA VAL A 94 0.61 17.24 42.14
C VAL A 94 1.56 16.39 41.33
N ALA A 95 2.34 15.51 41.99
CA ALA A 95 3.27 14.64 41.29
C ALA A 95 2.56 13.65 40.33
N GLN A 96 1.40 13.11 40.75
CA GLN A 96 0.56 12.24 39.93
C GLN A 96 0.00 13.01 38.71
N ALA A 97 -0.52 14.21 38.91
CA ALA A 97 -1.01 15.03 37.78
C ALA A 97 0.09 15.37 36.76
N LEU A 98 1.29 15.69 37.26
CA LEU A 98 2.46 15.93 36.41
C LEU A 98 2.88 14.67 35.64
N SER A 99 2.90 13.50 36.31
CA SER A 99 3.24 12.23 35.64
C SER A 99 2.31 11.97 34.47
N VAL A 100 0.99 12.04 34.66
CA VAL A 100 -0.01 11.83 33.60
C VAL A 100 0.18 12.82 32.44
N TYR A 101 0.46 14.09 32.76
CA TYR A 101 0.72 15.09 31.74
C TYR A 101 1.98 14.77 30.90
N TYR A 102 3.09 14.43 31.58
CA TYR A 102 4.34 14.13 30.88
C TYR A 102 4.28 12.81 30.13
N ASP A 103 3.59 11.79 30.64
CA ASP A 103 3.38 10.51 29.96
C ASP A 103 2.62 10.72 28.64
N THR A 104 1.54 11.50 28.69
CA THR A 104 0.78 11.85 27.48
C THR A 104 1.63 12.67 26.50
N LYS A 105 2.39 13.64 27.01
CA LYS A 105 3.27 14.47 26.17
C LYS A 105 4.40 13.65 25.52
N ALA A 106 4.90 12.65 26.22
CA ALA A 106 5.97 11.77 25.72
C ALA A 106 5.54 10.88 24.56
N SER A 107 4.24 10.66 24.35
CA SER A 107 3.74 9.90 23.18
C SER A 107 3.80 10.68 21.86
N LEU A 108 3.82 12.01 21.91
CA LEU A 108 3.79 12.86 20.70
C LEU A 108 4.95 12.60 19.71
N PRO A 109 6.21 12.52 20.14
CA PRO A 109 7.31 12.29 19.21
C PRO A 109 7.19 10.97 18.45
N MET A 110 6.66 9.93 19.07
CA MET A 110 6.44 8.63 18.44
C MET A 110 5.38 8.72 17.34
N LEU A 111 4.28 9.42 17.60
CA LEU A 111 3.22 9.63 16.62
C LEU A 111 3.73 10.49 15.44
N GLU A 112 4.49 11.54 15.72
CA GLU A 112 5.08 12.40 14.69
C GLU A 112 6.11 11.63 13.83
N ALA A 113 6.89 10.74 14.43
CA ALA A 113 7.78 9.84 13.69
C ALA A 113 6.99 8.88 12.78
N GLY A 114 5.86 8.34 13.26
CA GLY A 114 4.96 7.51 12.46
C GLY A 114 4.39 8.25 11.23
N ILE A 115 4.02 9.53 11.40
CA ILE A 115 3.55 10.38 10.29
C ILE A 115 4.64 10.50 9.22
N ILE A 116 5.89 10.75 9.62
CA ILE A 116 7.02 10.83 8.69
C ILE A 116 7.23 9.49 7.97
N GLN A 117 7.15 8.39 8.70
CA GLN A 117 7.32 7.04 8.15
C GLN A 117 6.27 6.74 7.07
N TYR A 118 4.98 6.96 7.35
CA TYR A 118 3.92 6.72 6.36
C TYR A 118 3.96 7.71 5.19
N THR A 119 4.38 8.95 5.41
CA THR A 119 4.60 9.92 4.33
C THR A 119 5.71 9.43 3.39
N ASN A 120 6.82 8.94 3.92
CA ASN A 120 7.90 8.38 3.13
C ASN A 120 7.48 7.09 2.41
N ALA A 121 6.72 6.21 3.08
CA ALA A 121 6.19 4.98 2.47
C ALA A 121 5.27 5.30 1.28
N LEU A 122 4.40 6.30 1.40
CA LEU A 122 3.58 6.79 0.29
C LEU A 122 4.43 7.33 -0.86
N GLY A 123 5.51 8.06 -0.56
CA GLY A 123 6.47 8.52 -1.57
C GLY A 123 7.03 7.36 -2.39
N VAL A 124 7.51 6.31 -1.71
CA VAL A 124 8.06 5.12 -2.38
C VAL A 124 6.99 4.42 -3.23
N LEU A 125 5.77 4.20 -2.69
CA LEU A 125 4.69 3.52 -3.40
C LEU A 125 4.20 4.29 -4.62
N MET A 126 4.23 5.62 -4.59
CA MET A 126 3.81 6.49 -5.70
C MET A 126 4.96 6.88 -6.64
N GLY A 127 6.20 6.50 -6.33
CA GLY A 127 7.38 6.91 -7.10
C GLY A 127 7.69 8.42 -7.01
N LEU A 128 7.26 9.06 -5.91
CA LEU A 128 7.46 10.48 -5.65
C LEU A 128 8.54 10.71 -4.59
N TYR A 129 9.13 11.89 -4.60
CA TYR A 129 10.04 12.26 -3.52
C TYR A 129 9.27 12.59 -2.24
N PRO A 130 9.87 12.35 -1.05
CA PRO A 130 9.18 12.58 0.23
C PRO A 130 8.66 14.01 0.44
N TRP A 131 9.35 15.02 -0.11
CA TRP A 131 8.93 16.42 -0.02
C TRP A 131 7.68 16.71 -0.86
N ASP A 132 7.53 16.11 -2.05
CA ASP A 132 6.35 16.26 -2.90
C ASP A 132 5.11 15.67 -2.21
N VAL A 133 5.29 14.48 -1.60
CA VAL A 133 4.21 13.83 -0.83
C VAL A 133 3.85 14.65 0.41
N ARG A 134 4.84 15.22 1.09
CA ARG A 134 4.59 16.07 2.26
C ARG A 134 3.72 17.27 1.89
N GLU A 135 4.03 17.95 0.80
CA GLU A 135 3.24 19.09 0.30
C GLU A 135 1.79 18.67 -0.01
N ILE A 136 1.61 17.54 -0.72
CA ILE A 136 0.27 16.99 -1.04
C ILE A 136 -0.51 16.62 0.23
N MET A 137 0.18 16.14 1.28
CA MET A 137 -0.44 15.63 2.51
C MET A 137 -0.55 16.67 3.63
N GLU A 138 0.07 17.85 3.49
CA GLU A 138 -0.06 18.96 4.46
C GLU A 138 -1.51 19.38 4.65
N THR A 139 -2.30 19.38 3.59
CA THR A 139 -3.73 19.64 3.70
C THR A 139 -4.42 18.47 4.40
N ARG A 140 -4.82 18.70 5.64
CA ARG A 140 -5.55 17.72 6.43
C ARG A 140 -6.93 17.48 5.83
N LYS A 141 -7.20 16.20 5.55
CA LYS A 141 -8.52 15.75 5.12
C LYS A 141 -9.06 14.76 6.16
N PRO A 142 -10.37 14.72 6.39
CA PRO A 142 -10.97 13.71 7.25
C PRO A 142 -10.71 12.31 6.68
N LEU A 143 -10.82 11.30 7.55
CA LEU A 143 -10.82 9.91 7.10
C LEU A 143 -11.91 9.71 6.05
N PRO A 144 -11.64 8.96 4.97
CA PRO A 144 -12.66 8.64 3.98
C PRO A 144 -13.80 7.89 4.65
N GLU A 145 -15.01 8.40 4.49
CA GLU A 145 -16.21 7.69 4.93
C GLU A 145 -16.61 6.66 3.86
N TYR A 146 -16.94 5.47 4.31
CA TYR A 146 -17.46 4.43 3.45
C TYR A 146 -18.93 4.72 3.12
N ILE A 147 -19.20 5.05 1.87
CA ILE A 147 -20.49 5.63 1.50
C ILE A 147 -21.47 4.60 0.92
N GLU A 148 -21.12 3.36 0.57
CA GLU A 148 -22.13 2.50 -0.08
C GLU A 148 -21.98 0.99 0.10
N THR A 149 -23.11 0.31 0.02
CA THR A 149 -23.23 -1.13 -0.21
C THR A 149 -22.51 -1.54 -1.49
N ILE A 150 -21.40 -2.25 -1.35
CA ILE A 150 -20.76 -2.91 -2.49
C ILE A 150 -21.79 -3.89 -3.05
N GLY A 151 -22.27 -3.65 -4.28
CA GLY A 151 -23.11 -4.59 -4.98
C GLY A 151 -22.39 -5.93 -5.14
N ILE A 152 -22.62 -6.85 -4.20
CA ILE A 152 -22.07 -8.19 -4.22
C ILE A 152 -22.80 -8.95 -5.33
N GLY A 153 -22.12 -9.13 -6.47
CA GLY A 153 -22.62 -10.00 -7.55
C GLY A 153 -22.57 -11.49 -7.14
N ILE A 154 -22.96 -12.37 -8.05
CA ILE A 154 -22.89 -13.82 -7.84
C ILE A 154 -21.43 -14.19 -7.50
N PRO A 155 -21.15 -14.96 -6.42
CA PRO A 155 -19.80 -15.28 -5.97
C PRO A 155 -18.87 -15.84 -7.05
N ALA A 156 -19.40 -16.66 -7.97
CA ALA A 156 -18.63 -17.21 -9.10
C ALA A 156 -18.10 -16.12 -10.05
N ASN A 157 -18.86 -15.07 -10.30
CA ASN A 157 -18.42 -13.95 -11.15
C ASN A 157 -17.36 -13.08 -10.47
N LEU A 158 -17.31 -13.03 -9.14
CA LEU A 158 -16.28 -12.32 -8.40
C LEU A 158 -14.92 -13.01 -8.52
N LEU A 159 -14.89 -14.34 -8.52
CA LEU A 159 -13.67 -15.10 -8.75
C LEU A 159 -13.06 -14.80 -10.12
N LEU A 160 -13.88 -14.73 -11.17
CA LEU A 160 -13.43 -14.41 -12.53
C LEU A 160 -12.91 -12.98 -12.72
N ARG A 161 -13.18 -12.08 -11.77
CA ARG A 161 -12.64 -10.70 -11.78
C ARG A 161 -11.24 -10.61 -11.22
N ARG A 162 -10.80 -11.59 -10.43
CA ARG A 162 -9.46 -11.59 -9.80
C ARG A 162 -8.39 -11.82 -10.85
N PRO A 163 -7.40 -10.92 -10.96
CA PRO A 163 -6.35 -11.05 -11.96
C PRO A 163 -5.42 -12.24 -11.71
N ASP A 164 -5.17 -12.64 -10.45
CA ASP A 164 -4.36 -13.81 -10.09
C ASP A 164 -4.99 -15.14 -10.58
N ILE A 165 -6.33 -15.25 -10.54
CA ILE A 165 -7.05 -16.41 -11.08
C ILE A 165 -6.98 -16.41 -12.60
N ARG A 166 -7.14 -15.27 -13.24
CA ARG A 166 -7.03 -15.13 -14.70
C ARG A 166 -5.63 -15.42 -15.21
N GLU A 167 -4.60 -15.00 -14.47
CA GLU A 167 -3.20 -15.36 -14.75
C GLU A 167 -3.01 -16.88 -14.72
N ALA A 168 -3.45 -17.54 -13.65
CA ALA A 168 -3.34 -19.00 -13.52
C ALA A 168 -4.07 -19.74 -14.67
N GLU A 169 -5.24 -19.27 -15.08
CA GLU A 169 -5.97 -19.81 -16.23
C GLU A 169 -5.16 -19.69 -17.54
N ARG A 170 -4.54 -18.51 -17.79
CA ARG A 170 -3.69 -18.29 -18.96
C ARG A 170 -2.46 -19.19 -18.95
N LEU A 171 -1.83 -19.39 -17.78
CA LEU A 171 -0.69 -20.30 -17.66
C LEU A 171 -1.09 -21.76 -17.94
N VAL A 172 -2.26 -22.21 -17.52
CA VAL A 172 -2.79 -23.54 -17.87
C VAL A 172 -2.95 -23.68 -19.40
N ASN A 173 -3.53 -22.67 -20.05
CA ASN A 173 -3.72 -22.64 -21.49
C ASN A 173 -2.36 -22.64 -22.24
N ALA A 174 -1.36 -21.91 -21.74
CA ALA A 174 0.01 -21.91 -22.29
C ALA A 174 0.65 -23.29 -22.19
N ARG A 175 0.53 -23.98 -21.06
CA ARG A 175 1.04 -25.34 -20.87
C ARG A 175 0.34 -26.37 -21.74
N ALA A 176 -0.99 -26.25 -21.90
CA ALA A 176 -1.75 -27.11 -22.82
C ALA A 176 -1.30 -26.95 -24.28
N ALA A 177 -1.08 -25.72 -24.72
CA ALA A 177 -0.54 -25.43 -26.06
C ALA A 177 0.88 -25.99 -26.24
N SER A 178 1.75 -25.88 -25.22
CA SER A 178 3.09 -26.45 -25.25
C SER A 178 3.09 -27.97 -25.39
N LEU A 179 2.14 -28.66 -24.73
CA LEU A 179 1.94 -30.12 -24.88
C LEU A 179 1.56 -30.46 -26.34
N GLY A 180 0.74 -29.65 -27.01
CA GLY A 180 0.41 -29.83 -28.41
C GLY A 180 1.58 -29.59 -29.37
N ALA A 181 2.61 -28.88 -28.94
CA ALA A 181 3.82 -28.65 -29.73
C ALA A 181 4.85 -29.79 -29.62
N SER A 182 4.75 -30.60 -28.57
CA SER A 182 5.69 -31.73 -28.32
C SER A 182 5.18 -33.07 -28.83
N LYS A 183 3.97 -33.13 -29.36
CA LYS A 183 3.39 -34.29 -30.06
C LYS A 183 3.60 -34.22 -31.56
#